data_0b6385fc5d9caebbc4793a97ac4c7fc5
#
_entry.id   0b6385fc5d9caebbc4793a97ac4c7fc5
#
_cell.length_a   1.000
_cell.length_b   1.000
_cell.length_c   1.000
_cell.angle_alpha   90.00
_cell.angle_beta   90.00
_cell.angle_gamma   90.00
#
_symmetry.space_group_name_H-M   'P 1'
#
loop_
_entity.id
_entity.type
_entity.pdbx_description
1 polymer ?
#
loop_
_entity_poly.entity_id
_entity_poly.type
_entity_poly.pdbx_seq_one_letter_code
_entity_poly.pdbx_strand_id
1 'polypeptide(L)'
;MSKIKCFYLGDLKCEAKHLQSGNKIKTDAPLDHCGKGESFSPTDLLATSLGSCLLTIMAIKARKNGWELENISLEIEKIMSKNKERKIEHLIFDIFISEDLPKEKIDFIQNASKDCPVTRNLSDSLNLQINWHKQKLTKSD
;
A
#
# COMPACT_ATOMS: atom_id res chain seq x y z
N MET A 1 0.06 17.35 -13.70
CA MET A 1 -1.17 17.18 -12.92
C MET A 1 -1.87 15.89 -13.32
N SER A 2 -2.33 15.10 -12.37
CA SER A 2 -3.11 13.90 -12.61
C SER A 2 -4.60 14.17 -12.41
N LYS A 3 -5.47 13.63 -13.28
CA LYS A 3 -6.92 13.72 -13.14
C LYS A 3 -7.52 12.33 -13.05
N ILE A 4 -8.39 12.12 -12.09
CA ILE A 4 -9.12 10.89 -11.87
C ILE A 4 -10.60 11.20 -11.92
N LYS A 5 -11.37 10.35 -12.61
CA LYS A 5 -12.82 10.45 -12.67
C LYS A 5 -13.43 9.22 -12.00
N CYS A 6 -14.33 9.43 -11.05
CA CYS A 6 -15.03 8.38 -10.34
C CYS A 6 -16.49 8.32 -10.76
N PHE A 7 -17.02 7.11 -10.89
CA PHE A 7 -18.40 6.82 -11.22
C PHE A 7 -18.98 5.90 -10.15
N TYR A 8 -20.16 6.22 -9.67
CA TYR A 8 -20.95 5.28 -8.89
C TYR A 8 -21.72 4.36 -9.83
N LEU A 9 -21.56 3.06 -9.66
CA LEU A 9 -22.14 2.05 -10.55
C LEU A 9 -23.45 1.46 -10.02
N GLY A 10 -23.90 1.86 -8.84
CA GLY A 10 -24.95 1.20 -8.10
C GLY A 10 -24.42 0.04 -7.24
N ASP A 11 -25.26 -0.53 -6.41
CA ASP A 11 -24.96 -1.68 -5.56
C ASP A 11 -23.67 -1.50 -4.71
N LEU A 12 -23.45 -0.27 -4.20
CA LEU A 12 -22.30 0.14 -3.38
C LEU A 12 -20.94 -0.03 -4.06
N LYS A 13 -20.92 -0.01 -5.41
CA LYS A 13 -19.71 -0.15 -6.23
C LYS A 13 -19.37 1.15 -6.94
N CYS A 14 -18.08 1.40 -7.12
CA CYS A 14 -17.56 2.51 -7.90
C CYS A 14 -16.51 2.03 -8.91
N GLU A 15 -16.32 2.81 -9.95
CA GLU A 15 -15.20 2.70 -10.89
C GLU A 15 -14.44 4.02 -10.88
N ALA A 16 -13.12 3.97 -10.73
CA ALA A 16 -12.26 5.13 -10.92
C ALA A 16 -11.40 4.93 -12.17
N LYS A 17 -11.31 5.97 -12.99
CA LYS A 17 -10.51 6.00 -14.21
C LYS A 17 -9.42 7.06 -14.10
N HIS A 18 -8.18 6.65 -14.29
CA HIS A 18 -7.04 7.56 -14.45
C HIS A 18 -7.06 8.12 -15.88
N LEU A 19 -7.31 9.43 -16.02
CA LEU A 19 -7.63 9.99 -17.34
C LEU A 19 -6.44 9.97 -18.31
N GLN A 20 -5.21 10.09 -17.82
CA GLN A 20 -4.02 10.11 -18.68
C GLN A 20 -3.67 8.71 -19.23
N SER A 21 -3.71 7.67 -18.41
CA SER A 21 -3.37 6.31 -18.84
C SER A 21 -4.54 5.50 -19.35
N GLY A 22 -5.78 5.92 -19.03
CA GLY A 22 -6.99 5.15 -19.32
C GLY A 22 -7.24 3.98 -18.37
N ASN A 23 -6.31 3.66 -17.46
CA ASN A 23 -6.45 2.57 -16.51
C ASN A 23 -7.63 2.78 -15.57
N LYS A 24 -8.23 1.68 -15.14
CA LYS A 24 -9.40 1.66 -14.28
C LYS A 24 -9.19 0.75 -13.09
N ILE A 25 -9.78 1.15 -11.97
CA ILE A 25 -9.93 0.33 -10.77
C ILE A 25 -11.39 0.31 -10.35
N LYS A 26 -11.82 -0.79 -9.72
CA LYS A 26 -13.16 -0.92 -9.17
C LYS A 26 -13.09 -1.05 -7.66
N THR A 27 -14.10 -0.52 -6.97
CA THR A 27 -14.27 -0.68 -5.53
C THR A 27 -15.63 -1.28 -5.22
N ASP A 28 -15.70 -1.98 -4.10
CA ASP A 28 -16.93 -2.48 -3.50
C ASP A 28 -16.92 -2.15 -2.01
N ALA A 29 -18.08 -1.90 -1.44
CA ALA A 29 -18.20 -1.76 0.00
C ALA A 29 -17.83 -3.10 0.68
N PRO A 30 -17.15 -3.07 1.83
CA PRO A 30 -16.74 -4.29 2.50
C PRO A 30 -17.93 -5.02 3.15
N LEU A 31 -17.76 -6.31 3.42
CA LEU A 31 -18.80 -7.16 4.01
C LEU A 31 -19.32 -6.62 5.34
N ASP A 32 -18.46 -6.07 6.17
CA ASP A 32 -18.78 -5.48 7.48
C ASP A 32 -19.46 -4.09 7.38
N HIS A 33 -19.70 -3.61 6.14
CA HIS A 33 -20.34 -2.33 5.87
C HIS A 33 -21.30 -2.40 4.66
N CYS A 34 -22.21 -3.33 4.69
CA CYS A 34 -23.30 -3.51 3.73
C CYS A 34 -22.89 -3.90 2.29
N GLY A 35 -21.62 -4.09 2.01
CA GLY A 35 -21.11 -4.50 0.70
C GLY A 35 -21.00 -6.01 0.54
N LYS A 36 -20.59 -6.43 -0.65
CA LYS A 36 -20.32 -7.84 -0.97
C LYS A 36 -18.84 -8.21 -0.87
N GLY A 37 -17.94 -7.22 -0.72
CA GLY A 37 -16.50 -7.46 -0.62
C GLY A 37 -15.89 -8.12 -1.86
N GLU A 38 -16.47 -7.91 -3.03
CA GLU A 38 -16.01 -8.53 -4.28
C GLU A 38 -14.77 -7.86 -4.89
N SER A 39 -14.35 -6.74 -4.32
CA SER A 39 -13.18 -5.98 -4.76
C SER A 39 -12.60 -5.20 -3.57
N PHE A 40 -11.56 -4.42 -3.84
CA PHE A 40 -11.01 -3.50 -2.84
C PHE A 40 -12.08 -2.53 -2.32
N SER A 41 -12.16 -2.36 -1.02
CA SER A 41 -12.91 -1.23 -0.47
C SER A 41 -12.14 0.09 -0.66
N PRO A 42 -12.78 1.26 -0.57
CA PRO A 42 -12.07 2.54 -0.59
C PRO A 42 -10.97 2.65 0.47
N THR A 43 -11.18 2.08 1.65
CA THR A 43 -10.16 2.04 2.71
C THR A 43 -9.03 1.05 2.42
N ASP A 44 -9.29 -0.04 1.68
CA ASP A 44 -8.23 -0.93 1.17
C ASP A 44 -7.36 -0.20 0.14
N LEU A 45 -7.95 0.64 -0.71
CA LEU A 45 -7.18 1.45 -1.66
C LEU A 45 -6.27 2.46 -0.95
N LEU A 46 -6.70 3.05 0.16
CA LEU A 46 -5.85 3.91 0.97
C LEU A 46 -4.66 3.12 1.53
N ALA A 47 -4.89 1.95 2.10
CA ALA A 47 -3.84 1.06 2.57
C ALA A 47 -2.89 0.64 1.43
N THR A 48 -3.45 0.27 0.28
CA THR A 48 -2.70 -0.09 -0.93
C THR A 48 -1.84 1.07 -1.44
N SER A 49 -2.37 2.29 -1.43
CA SER A 49 -1.62 3.48 -1.87
C SER A 49 -0.38 3.69 -1.00
N LEU A 50 -0.50 3.49 0.30
CA LEU A 50 0.62 3.60 1.22
C LEU A 50 1.65 2.48 1.00
N GLY A 51 1.20 1.23 0.90
CA GLY A 51 2.09 0.09 0.65
C GLY A 51 2.84 0.20 -0.67
N SER A 52 2.16 0.55 -1.76
CA SER A 52 2.80 0.76 -3.06
C SER A 52 3.77 1.95 -3.03
N CYS A 53 3.45 3.01 -2.28
CA CYS A 53 4.35 4.14 -2.10
C CYS A 53 5.64 3.73 -1.37
N LEU A 54 5.54 2.94 -0.29
CA LEU A 54 6.71 2.43 0.44
C LEU A 54 7.64 1.65 -0.50
N LEU A 55 7.12 0.69 -1.25
CA LEU A 55 7.92 -0.08 -2.21
C LEU A 55 8.55 0.80 -3.29
N THR A 56 7.77 1.71 -3.86
CA THR A 56 8.23 2.58 -4.95
C THR A 56 9.33 3.54 -4.50
N ILE A 57 9.19 4.17 -3.33
CA ILE A 57 10.22 5.12 -2.83
C ILE A 57 11.53 4.40 -2.51
N MET A 58 11.45 3.20 -1.94
CA MET A 58 12.64 2.37 -1.71
C MET A 58 13.35 2.03 -3.03
N ALA A 59 12.59 1.60 -4.05
CA ALA A 59 13.13 1.28 -5.36
C ALA A 59 13.73 2.50 -6.08
N ILE A 60 13.07 3.66 -6.03
CA ILE A 60 13.61 4.91 -6.59
C ILE A 60 14.94 5.28 -5.97
N LYS A 61 15.04 5.20 -4.64
CA LYS A 61 16.27 5.53 -3.93
C LYS A 61 17.39 4.53 -4.18
N ALA A 62 17.08 3.23 -4.24
CA ALA A 62 18.04 2.19 -4.62
C ALA A 62 18.60 2.47 -6.02
N ARG A 63 17.76 2.74 -6.99
CA ARG A 63 18.16 3.08 -8.37
C ARG A 63 19.05 4.30 -8.44
N LYS A 64 18.75 5.36 -7.70
CA LYS A 64 19.60 6.57 -7.60
C LYS A 64 20.97 6.28 -6.99
N ASN A 65 21.11 5.21 -6.21
CA ASN A 65 22.38 4.72 -5.66
C ASN A 65 23.04 3.63 -6.50
N GLY A 66 22.60 3.42 -7.74
CA GLY A 66 23.26 2.55 -8.71
C GLY A 66 22.92 1.06 -8.57
N TRP A 67 21.79 0.70 -7.91
CA TRP A 67 21.35 -0.69 -7.81
C TRP A 67 19.83 -0.81 -7.92
N GLU A 68 19.36 -1.96 -8.38
CA GLU A 68 17.93 -2.25 -8.49
C GLU A 68 17.45 -3.03 -7.24
N LEU A 69 16.31 -2.60 -6.70
CA LEU A 69 15.62 -3.32 -5.65
C LEU A 69 14.70 -4.35 -6.27
N GLU A 70 15.01 -5.61 -6.05
CA GLU A 70 14.26 -6.75 -6.57
C GLU A 70 13.80 -7.67 -5.44
N ASN A 71 12.81 -8.51 -5.74
CA ASN A 71 12.35 -9.56 -4.83
C ASN A 71 11.94 -9.02 -3.45
N ILE A 72 11.19 -7.94 -3.47
CA ILE A 72 10.54 -7.36 -2.30
C ILE A 72 9.03 -7.41 -2.48
N SER A 73 8.34 -7.79 -1.43
CA SER A 73 6.87 -7.77 -1.35
C SER A 73 6.43 -7.25 0.00
N LEU A 74 5.17 -6.91 0.12
CA LEU A 74 4.58 -6.58 1.41
C LEU A 74 3.15 -7.09 1.48
N GLU A 75 2.75 -7.45 2.68
CA GLU A 75 1.37 -7.71 3.07
C GLU A 75 0.89 -6.57 3.96
N ILE A 76 -0.40 -6.27 3.87
CA ILE A 76 -1.00 -5.17 4.63
C ILE A 76 -2.19 -5.71 5.40
N GLU A 77 -2.16 -5.56 6.71
CA GLU A 77 -3.32 -5.75 7.55
C GLU A 77 -3.93 -4.39 7.92
N LYS A 78 -5.20 -4.23 7.59
CA LYS A 78 -5.97 -3.01 7.89
C LYS A 78 -6.96 -3.28 9.01
N ILE A 79 -6.83 -2.56 10.11
CA ILE A 79 -7.71 -2.68 11.27
C ILE A 79 -8.56 -1.42 11.38
N MET A 80 -9.89 -1.60 11.31
CA MET A 80 -10.86 -0.53 11.46
C MET A 80 -11.20 -0.28 12.92
N SER A 81 -11.47 0.97 13.27
CA SER A 81 -11.90 1.34 14.62
C SER A 81 -13.25 0.67 14.99
N LYS A 82 -13.41 0.33 16.26
CA LYS A 82 -14.66 -0.17 16.81
C LYS A 82 -15.60 0.93 17.31
N ASN A 83 -15.19 2.19 17.20
CA ASN A 83 -15.92 3.34 17.68
C ASN A 83 -17.02 3.77 16.70
N LYS A 84 -17.92 4.69 17.14
CA LYS A 84 -18.99 5.25 16.29
C LYS A 84 -18.45 5.92 15.02
N GLU A 85 -17.27 6.55 15.08
CA GLU A 85 -16.59 7.09 13.91
C GLU A 85 -15.76 5.98 13.26
N ARG A 86 -16.25 5.50 12.11
CA ARG A 86 -15.55 4.46 11.34
C ARG A 86 -14.31 5.05 10.66
N LYS A 87 -13.13 4.66 11.12
CA LYS A 87 -11.84 5.04 10.55
C LYS A 87 -10.86 3.87 10.56
N ILE A 88 -9.81 3.96 9.77
CA ILE A 88 -8.68 3.04 9.90
C ILE A 88 -7.94 3.42 11.19
N GLU A 89 -7.77 2.47 12.09
CA GLU A 89 -7.08 2.66 13.35
C GLU A 89 -5.62 2.21 13.27
N HIS A 90 -5.38 1.05 12.64
CA HIS A 90 -4.03 0.50 12.44
C HIS A 90 -3.84 0.04 11.00
N LEU A 91 -2.64 0.26 10.48
CA LEU A 91 -2.10 -0.38 9.28
C LEU A 91 -0.79 -1.07 9.65
N ILE A 92 -0.76 -2.37 9.48
CA ILE A 92 0.42 -3.20 9.74
C ILE A 92 0.96 -3.64 8.39
N PHE A 93 2.23 -3.36 8.14
CA PHE A 93 2.95 -3.72 6.92
C PHE A 93 4.01 -4.75 7.25
N ASP A 94 3.85 -5.96 6.75
CA ASP A 94 4.87 -6.99 6.79
C ASP A 94 5.63 -6.97 5.47
N ILE A 95 6.87 -6.48 5.51
CA ILE A 95 7.74 -6.34 4.34
C ILE A 95 8.69 -7.52 4.29
N PHE A 96 8.66 -8.23 3.16
CA PHE A 96 9.47 -9.41 2.90
C PHE A 96 10.59 -9.06 1.93
N ILE A 97 11.83 -9.27 2.37
CA ILE A 97 13.05 -9.01 1.60
C ILE A 97 13.85 -10.29 1.43
N SER A 98 14.67 -10.36 0.36
CA SER A 98 15.58 -11.48 0.19
C SER A 98 16.56 -11.62 1.36
N GLU A 99 16.77 -12.85 1.83
CA GLU A 99 17.78 -13.13 2.85
C GLU A 99 19.21 -12.84 2.38
N ASP A 100 19.42 -12.86 1.05
CA ASP A 100 20.72 -12.58 0.42
C ASP A 100 21.02 -11.07 0.32
N LEU A 101 20.06 -10.20 0.64
CA LEU A 101 20.27 -8.76 0.56
C LEU A 101 21.27 -8.31 1.64
N PRO A 102 22.39 -7.66 1.27
CA PRO A 102 23.38 -7.20 2.22
C PRO A 102 22.80 -6.25 3.27
N LYS A 103 23.31 -6.33 4.50
CA LYS A 103 22.82 -5.52 5.62
C LYS A 103 22.81 -4.01 5.31
N GLU A 104 23.83 -3.51 4.64
CA GLU A 104 23.94 -2.09 4.25
C GLU A 104 22.78 -1.66 3.33
N LYS A 105 22.38 -2.53 2.37
CA LYS A 105 21.23 -2.28 1.50
C LYS A 105 19.92 -2.36 2.26
N ILE A 106 19.80 -3.27 3.24
CA ILE A 106 18.63 -3.35 4.12
C ILE A 106 18.48 -2.04 4.92
N ASP A 107 19.54 -1.61 5.59
CA ASP A 107 19.56 -0.37 6.39
C ASP A 107 19.20 0.85 5.51
N PHE A 108 19.70 0.85 4.26
CA PHE A 108 19.40 1.89 3.27
C PHE A 108 17.91 1.96 2.91
N ILE A 109 17.28 0.83 2.56
CA ILE A 109 15.85 0.81 2.18
C ILE A 109 14.94 1.09 3.38
N GLN A 110 15.30 0.63 4.58
CA GLN A 110 14.57 0.95 5.81
C GLN A 110 14.56 2.45 6.08
N ASN A 111 15.68 3.13 5.85
CA ASN A 111 15.73 4.58 5.97
C ASN A 111 14.94 5.27 4.83
N ALA A 112 15.06 4.75 3.61
CA ALA A 112 14.36 5.28 2.45
C ALA A 112 12.83 5.23 2.60
N SER A 113 12.28 4.21 3.25
CA SER A 113 10.84 4.05 3.45
C SER A 113 10.19 5.20 4.24
N LYS A 114 10.97 5.90 5.05
CA LYS A 114 10.50 7.06 5.85
C LYS A 114 10.10 8.27 5.00
N ASP A 115 10.54 8.33 3.74
CA ASP A 115 10.29 9.47 2.84
C ASP A 115 9.02 9.30 1.98
N CYS A 116 8.11 8.42 2.36
CA CYS A 116 6.89 8.17 1.62
C CYS A 116 5.98 9.43 1.60
N PRO A 117 5.69 10.00 0.40
CA PRO A 117 4.81 11.16 0.30
C PRO A 117 3.39 10.90 0.77
N VAL A 118 2.87 9.67 0.62
CA VAL A 118 1.52 9.31 1.05
C VAL A 118 1.43 9.40 2.58
N THR A 119 2.43 8.91 3.31
CA THR A 119 2.46 9.00 4.79
C THR A 119 2.34 10.43 5.29
N ARG A 120 2.94 11.40 4.58
CA ARG A 120 2.90 12.83 4.97
C ARG A 120 1.51 13.46 4.90
N ASN A 121 0.56 12.80 4.22
CA ASN A 121 -0.82 13.27 4.07
C ASN A 121 -1.80 12.53 5.00
N LEU A 122 -1.30 11.64 5.85
CA LEU A 122 -2.14 10.90 6.78
C LEU A 122 -2.20 11.60 8.14
N SER A 123 -3.29 11.35 8.86
CA SER A 123 -3.46 11.84 10.23
C SER A 123 -2.49 11.16 11.20
N ASP A 124 -1.98 11.91 12.17
CA ASP A 124 -1.14 11.39 13.27
C ASP A 124 -1.90 10.36 14.14
N SER A 125 -3.24 10.34 14.06
CA SER A 125 -4.07 9.36 14.74
C SER A 125 -4.06 7.96 14.13
N LEU A 126 -3.48 7.81 12.92
CA LEU A 126 -3.33 6.52 12.24
C LEU A 126 -2.06 5.83 12.73
N ASN A 127 -2.22 4.67 13.36
CA ASN A 127 -1.09 3.88 13.81
C ASN A 127 -0.51 3.06 12.65
N LEU A 128 0.75 3.35 12.30
CA LEU A 128 1.50 2.62 11.28
C LEU A 128 2.55 1.73 11.95
N GLN A 129 2.52 0.45 11.64
CA GLN A 129 3.53 -0.52 12.08
C GLN A 129 4.17 -1.14 10.85
N ILE A 130 5.50 -1.18 10.82
CA ILE A 130 6.27 -1.81 9.73
C ILE A 130 7.14 -2.90 10.34
N ASN A 131 6.94 -4.13 9.90
CA ASN A 131 7.73 -5.29 10.27
C ASN A 131 8.57 -5.73 9.07
N TRP A 132 9.81 -6.14 9.31
CA TRP A 132 10.73 -6.57 8.27
C TRP A 132 11.05 -8.05 8.43
N HIS A 133 10.86 -8.81 7.36
CA HIS A 133 11.08 -10.26 7.32
C HIS A 133 12.08 -10.60 6.24
N LYS A 134 13.00 -11.50 6.56
CA LYS A 134 13.90 -12.12 5.57
C LYS A 134 13.28 -13.42 5.08
N GLN A 135 13.32 -13.65 3.77
CA GLN A 135 12.82 -14.87 3.17
C GLN A 135 13.74 -15.38 2.08
N LYS A 136 13.78 -16.72 1.91
CA LYS A 136 14.39 -17.31 0.74
C LYS A 136 13.59 -16.96 -0.49
N LEU A 137 14.30 -16.60 -1.56
CA LEU A 137 13.67 -16.44 -2.86
C LEU A 137 13.14 -17.80 -3.33
N THR A 138 11.84 -18.00 -3.24
CA THR A 138 11.18 -18.97 -4.08
C THR A 138 10.91 -18.27 -5.42
N LYS A 139 11.62 -18.75 -6.48
CA LYS A 139 11.22 -18.41 -7.84
C LYS A 139 9.83 -19.00 -8.05
N SER A 140 8.78 -18.24 -7.83
CA SER A 140 7.45 -18.61 -8.30
C SER A 140 6.50 -17.43 -8.18
N ASP A 141 5.80 -17.26 -9.24
CA ASP A 141 4.50 -16.63 -9.51
C ASP A 141 4.55 -15.16 -9.81
#